data_a3ffa66a7cf93989d5ccd970ca579ee3
#
_entry.id   a3ffa66a7cf93989d5ccd970ca579ee3
#
_cell.length_a   1.000
_cell.length_b   1.000
_cell.length_c   1.000
_cell.angle_alpha   90.00
_cell.angle_beta   90.00
_cell.angle_gamma   90.00
#
_symmetry.space_group_name_H-M   'P 1'
#
loop_
_entity.id
_entity.type
_entity.pdbx_description
1 polymer ?
#
loop_
_entity_poly.entity_id
_entity_poly.type
_entity_poly.pdbx_seq_one_letter_code
_entity_poly.pdbx_strand_id
1 'polypeptide(L)'
;MHILSHTLHYGTGVFEGVRAYKTKNGAAIFRLEDHTKRLFEAADKISIEIPYTKDYLNTIQKEIFNINNLDEGYLRPIVYLGSEGLGLRAKDLSVNVAIAAWEWPSYMDPEARVKGISIIKSSYKQYSDPLHSGNKIIGTYINSTMAVNEAIKKGADEAILLDKNNYVSEG
;
A
#
# COMPACT_ATOMS: atom_id res chain seq x y z
N MET A 1 8.53 -0.25 -15.89
CA MET A 1 7.15 0.24 -16.15
C MET A 1 7.21 1.24 -17.28
N HIS A 2 6.29 1.15 -18.25
CA HIS A 2 6.26 2.07 -19.40
C HIS A 2 5.69 3.42 -19.00
N ILE A 3 6.15 4.54 -19.61
CA ILE A 3 5.69 5.88 -19.27
C ILE A 3 4.18 6.09 -19.52
N LEU A 4 3.60 5.37 -20.47
CA LEU A 4 2.18 5.40 -20.78
C LEU A 4 1.37 4.37 -19.97
N SER A 5 1.94 3.73 -18.94
CA SER A 5 1.17 2.84 -18.06
C SER A 5 -0.05 3.57 -17.50
N HIS A 6 -1.22 2.98 -17.66
CA HIS A 6 -2.50 3.55 -17.23
C HIS A 6 -2.51 3.89 -15.74
N THR A 7 -1.92 3.02 -14.93
CA THR A 7 -1.78 3.27 -13.49
C THR A 7 -0.99 4.53 -13.18
N LEU A 8 0.07 4.81 -13.94
CA LEU A 8 0.91 6.00 -13.73
C LEU A 8 0.12 7.30 -13.98
N HIS A 9 -0.82 7.29 -14.92
CA HIS A 9 -1.62 8.47 -15.28
C HIS A 9 -2.87 8.65 -14.41
N TYR A 10 -3.51 7.55 -14.00
CA TYR A 10 -4.83 7.58 -13.36
C TYR A 10 -4.88 6.97 -11.97
N GLY A 11 -3.78 6.43 -11.45
CA GLY A 11 -3.74 5.81 -10.13
C GLY A 11 -4.53 4.49 -10.03
N THR A 12 -4.90 3.89 -11.17
CA THR A 12 -5.66 2.64 -11.26
C THR A 12 -4.76 1.45 -10.99
N GLY A 13 -4.65 1.10 -9.75
CA GLY A 13 -3.88 -0.04 -9.26
C GLY A 13 -4.04 -0.19 -7.76
N VAL A 14 -3.57 -1.29 -7.23
CA VAL A 14 -3.65 -1.62 -5.81
C VAL A 14 -2.32 -2.14 -5.30
N PHE A 15 -2.09 -2.02 -4.01
CA PHE A 15 -0.89 -2.57 -3.39
C PHE A 15 -1.18 -3.05 -1.97
N GLU A 16 -0.22 -3.76 -1.40
CA GLU A 16 -0.19 -4.09 0.02
C GLU A 16 1.15 -3.74 0.65
N GLY A 17 1.16 -3.73 1.96
CA GLY A 17 2.35 -3.58 2.75
C GLY A 17 2.39 -4.64 3.82
N VAL A 18 3.31 -5.59 3.69
CA VAL A 18 3.38 -6.76 4.55
C VAL A 18 4.72 -6.79 5.28
N ARG A 19 4.69 -6.87 6.59
CA ARG A 19 5.92 -6.98 7.37
C ARG A 19 6.28 -8.43 7.67
N ALA A 20 7.58 -8.69 7.62
CA ALA A 20 8.18 -9.91 8.13
C ALA A 20 9.09 -9.57 9.31
N TYR A 21 9.08 -10.41 10.31
CA TYR A 21 9.83 -10.24 11.55
C TYR A 21 10.78 -11.42 11.76
N LYS A 22 11.99 -11.13 12.22
CA LYS A 22 12.96 -12.14 12.60
C LYS A 22 12.45 -12.96 13.78
N THR A 23 12.50 -14.27 13.64
CA THR A 23 12.15 -15.21 14.70
C THR A 23 13.25 -16.25 14.89
N LYS A 24 13.14 -17.08 15.93
CA LYS A 24 14.08 -18.20 16.18
C LYS A 24 14.08 -19.23 15.04
N ASN A 25 13.01 -19.28 14.25
CA ASN A 25 12.81 -20.26 13.17
C ASN A 25 12.94 -19.62 11.77
N GLY A 26 13.56 -18.44 11.65
CA GLY A 26 13.67 -17.66 10.42
C GLY A 26 12.65 -16.51 10.35
N ALA A 27 12.48 -15.92 9.17
CA ALA A 27 11.54 -14.83 8.96
C ALA A 27 10.08 -15.30 9.07
N ALA A 28 9.27 -14.58 9.83
CA ALA A 28 7.83 -14.80 9.92
C ALA A 28 7.08 -13.63 9.26
N ILE A 29 6.43 -13.89 8.14
CA ILE A 29 5.60 -12.90 7.44
C ILE A 29 4.27 -12.80 8.17
N PHE A 30 3.96 -11.61 8.70
CA PHE A 30 2.78 -11.42 9.52
C PHE A 30 1.51 -11.37 8.68
N ARG A 31 0.57 -12.29 8.95
CA ARG A 31 -0.77 -12.36 8.34
C ARG A 31 -0.77 -12.27 6.80
N LEU A 32 0.17 -12.94 6.15
CA LEU A 32 0.33 -12.87 4.69
C LEU A 32 -0.95 -13.16 3.91
N GLU A 33 -1.70 -14.19 4.32
CA GLU A 33 -2.94 -14.60 3.64
C GLU A 33 -4.03 -13.52 3.72
N ASP A 34 -4.15 -12.84 4.86
CA ASP A 34 -5.10 -11.74 5.03
C ASP A 34 -4.73 -10.52 4.17
N HIS A 35 -3.44 -10.20 4.08
CA HIS A 35 -2.95 -9.15 3.19
C HIS A 35 -3.19 -9.49 1.73
N THR A 36 -2.90 -10.72 1.30
CA THR A 36 -3.18 -11.15 -0.06
C THR A 36 -4.68 -11.14 -0.36
N LYS A 37 -5.52 -11.58 0.58
CA LYS A 37 -6.98 -11.50 0.45
C LYS A 37 -7.43 -10.05 0.22
N ARG A 38 -6.95 -9.11 1.03
CA ARG A 38 -7.29 -7.67 0.90
C ARG A 38 -6.78 -7.06 -0.42
N LEU A 39 -5.61 -7.49 -0.93
CA LEU A 39 -5.11 -7.08 -2.24
C LEU A 39 -6.11 -7.44 -3.35
N PHE A 40 -6.62 -8.68 -3.34
CA PHE A 40 -7.62 -9.13 -4.31
C PHE A 40 -8.95 -8.40 -4.16
N GLU A 41 -9.42 -8.21 -2.94
CA GLU A 41 -10.65 -7.45 -2.67
C GLU A 41 -10.54 -6.00 -3.14
N ALA A 42 -9.38 -5.37 -2.96
CA ALA A 42 -9.12 -4.02 -3.46
C ALA A 42 -9.07 -3.96 -4.99
N ALA A 43 -8.47 -4.97 -5.64
CA ALA A 43 -8.40 -5.07 -7.09
C ALA A 43 -9.80 -5.24 -7.71
N ASP A 44 -10.61 -6.13 -7.14
CA ASP A 44 -12.00 -6.38 -7.57
C ASP A 44 -12.84 -5.10 -7.53
N LYS A 45 -12.70 -4.29 -6.46
CA LYS A 45 -13.43 -3.02 -6.31
C LYS A 45 -13.16 -2.00 -7.42
N ILE A 46 -11.99 -2.06 -8.04
CA ILE A 46 -11.63 -1.19 -9.18
C ILE A 46 -11.62 -1.97 -10.50
N SER A 47 -12.31 -3.13 -10.52
CA SER A 47 -12.49 -3.97 -11.72
C SER A 47 -11.17 -4.46 -12.34
N ILE A 48 -10.20 -4.80 -11.52
CA ILE A 48 -8.94 -5.42 -11.95
C ILE A 48 -8.98 -6.90 -11.55
N GLU A 49 -8.98 -7.78 -12.54
CA GLU A 49 -8.86 -9.23 -12.35
C GLU A 49 -7.37 -9.61 -12.30
N ILE A 50 -6.90 -10.05 -11.12
CA ILE A 50 -5.51 -10.50 -10.96
C ILE A 50 -5.33 -11.87 -11.63
N PRO A 51 -4.41 -12.05 -12.61
CA PRO A 51 -4.28 -13.26 -13.40
C PRO A 51 -3.54 -14.40 -12.68
N TYR A 52 -3.57 -14.42 -11.36
CA TYR A 52 -2.93 -15.42 -10.50
C TYR A 52 -3.85 -15.81 -9.35
N THR A 53 -3.60 -16.98 -8.75
CA THR A 53 -4.31 -17.38 -7.53
C THR A 53 -3.67 -16.73 -6.28
N LYS A 54 -4.45 -16.62 -5.20
CA LYS A 54 -3.97 -16.12 -3.91
C LYS A 54 -2.83 -17.00 -3.37
N ASP A 55 -2.97 -18.32 -3.49
CA ASP A 55 -1.98 -19.28 -3.01
C ASP A 55 -0.66 -19.17 -3.77
N TYR A 56 -0.73 -18.95 -5.10
CA TYR A 56 0.45 -18.70 -5.91
C TYR A 56 1.17 -17.42 -5.44
N LEU A 57 0.45 -16.32 -5.26
CA LEU A 57 1.07 -15.08 -4.78
C LEU A 57 1.62 -15.20 -3.36
N ASN A 58 0.97 -15.96 -2.47
CA ASN A 58 1.50 -16.24 -1.14
C ASN A 58 2.82 -17.02 -1.22
N THR A 59 2.91 -18.01 -2.10
CA THR A 59 4.14 -18.78 -2.33
C THR A 59 5.26 -17.89 -2.85
N ILE A 60 5.01 -17.10 -3.90
CA ILE A 60 6.01 -16.20 -4.49
C ILE A 60 6.49 -15.14 -3.49
N GLN A 61 5.61 -14.60 -2.66
CA GLN A 61 6.00 -13.63 -1.61
C GLN A 61 6.98 -14.25 -0.60
N LYS A 62 6.77 -15.49 -0.20
CA LYS A 62 7.71 -16.22 0.67
C LYS A 62 9.04 -16.50 -0.03
N GLU A 63 8.98 -16.92 -1.30
CA GLU A 63 10.18 -17.20 -2.10
C GLU A 63 11.05 -15.96 -2.31
N ILE A 64 10.45 -14.82 -2.68
CA ILE A 64 11.18 -13.57 -2.89
C ILE A 64 11.90 -13.14 -1.60
N PHE A 65 11.28 -13.30 -0.45
CA PHE A 65 11.88 -12.97 0.83
C PHE A 65 13.11 -13.87 1.11
N ASN A 66 12.98 -15.16 0.86
CA ASN A 66 14.07 -16.13 1.01
C ASN A 66 15.21 -15.90 0.01
N ILE A 67 14.90 -15.68 -1.27
CA ILE A 67 15.91 -15.45 -2.32
C ILE A 67 16.75 -14.19 -2.03
N ASN A 68 16.16 -13.17 -1.41
CA ASN A 68 16.86 -11.97 -1.00
C ASN A 68 17.60 -12.10 0.34
N ASN A 69 17.59 -13.29 0.96
CA ASN A 69 18.20 -13.57 2.25
C ASN A 69 17.78 -12.60 3.36
N LEU A 70 16.51 -12.25 3.40
CA LEU A 70 15.95 -11.31 4.37
C LEU A 70 15.50 -12.06 5.62
N ASP A 71 16.04 -11.70 6.77
CA ASP A 71 15.60 -12.20 8.08
C ASP A 71 14.38 -11.43 8.63
N GLU A 72 14.30 -10.16 8.27
CA GLU A 72 13.18 -9.28 8.55
C GLU A 72 13.07 -8.21 7.46
N GLY A 73 11.92 -7.55 7.35
CA GLY A 73 11.75 -6.51 6.35
C GLY A 73 10.30 -6.32 5.91
N TYR A 74 10.17 -5.91 4.69
CA TYR A 74 8.91 -5.48 4.12
C TYR A 74 8.69 -6.06 2.73
N LEU A 75 7.48 -6.49 2.46
CA LEU A 75 7.00 -6.90 1.14
C LEU A 75 6.00 -5.87 0.60
N ARG A 76 6.16 -5.52 -0.66
CA ARG A 76 5.27 -4.63 -1.39
C ARG A 76 4.76 -5.33 -2.65
N PRO A 77 3.71 -6.14 -2.56
CA PRO A 77 2.99 -6.55 -3.74
C PRO A 77 2.21 -5.36 -4.31
N ILE A 78 2.26 -5.20 -5.61
CA ILE A 78 1.57 -4.14 -6.35
C ILE A 78 0.95 -4.73 -7.62
N VAL A 79 -0.28 -4.35 -7.91
CA VAL A 79 -1.00 -4.70 -9.13
C VAL A 79 -1.27 -3.41 -9.90
N TYR A 80 -0.88 -3.37 -11.16
CA TYR A 80 -0.99 -2.18 -11.98
C TYR A 80 -1.35 -2.50 -13.43
N LEU A 81 -1.97 -1.55 -14.11
CA LEU A 81 -2.41 -1.67 -15.49
C LEU A 81 -1.30 -1.21 -16.46
N GLY A 82 -1.23 -1.87 -17.59
CA GLY A 82 -0.25 -1.66 -18.64
C GLY A 82 -0.45 -0.37 -19.44
N SER A 83 0.12 -0.33 -20.64
CA SER A 83 0.25 0.87 -21.48
C SER A 83 -0.46 0.75 -22.82
N GLU A 84 -1.33 -0.23 -22.99
CA GLU A 84 -2.00 -0.54 -24.25
C GLU A 84 -3.05 0.52 -24.65
N GLY A 85 -3.48 1.35 -23.69
CA GLY A 85 -4.42 2.43 -23.95
C GLY A 85 -4.41 3.48 -22.85
N LEU A 86 -4.79 4.70 -23.20
CA LEU A 86 -4.97 5.83 -22.29
C LEU A 86 -6.44 6.27 -22.24
N GLY A 87 -6.77 7.02 -21.20
CA GLY A 87 -8.13 7.51 -20.95
C GLY A 87 -8.94 6.56 -20.07
N LEU A 88 -9.95 7.10 -19.39
CA LEU A 88 -10.75 6.37 -18.39
C LEU A 88 -11.60 5.23 -18.98
N ARG A 89 -11.73 5.17 -20.30
CA ARG A 89 -12.46 4.12 -21.01
C ARG A 89 -11.55 3.10 -21.69
N ALA A 90 -10.24 3.14 -21.40
CA ALA A 90 -9.31 2.17 -21.94
C ALA A 90 -9.73 0.74 -21.56
N LYS A 91 -9.65 -0.17 -22.54
CA LYS A 91 -10.02 -1.58 -22.40
C LYS A 91 -8.82 -2.45 -22.75
N ASP A 92 -8.90 -3.71 -22.38
CA ASP A 92 -7.92 -4.74 -22.73
C ASP A 92 -6.48 -4.38 -22.29
N LEU A 93 -6.40 -3.68 -21.15
CA LEU A 93 -5.11 -3.34 -20.53
C LEU A 93 -4.53 -4.58 -19.86
N SER A 94 -3.25 -4.84 -20.06
CA SER A 94 -2.56 -5.91 -19.33
C SER A 94 -2.54 -5.63 -17.83
N VAL A 95 -2.83 -6.66 -17.04
CA VAL A 95 -2.71 -6.62 -15.59
C VAL A 95 -1.33 -7.15 -15.21
N ASN A 96 -0.54 -6.29 -14.62
CA ASN A 96 0.82 -6.62 -14.18
C ASN A 96 0.85 -6.75 -12.65
N VAL A 97 1.61 -7.74 -12.16
CA VAL A 97 1.89 -7.92 -10.74
C VAL A 97 3.39 -7.85 -10.51
N ALA A 98 3.80 -7.01 -9.59
CA ALA A 98 5.18 -6.95 -9.13
C ALA A 98 5.22 -7.09 -7.62
N ILE A 99 6.27 -7.75 -7.10
CA ILE A 99 6.49 -7.91 -5.67
C ILE A 99 7.92 -7.48 -5.37
N ALA A 100 8.07 -6.48 -4.52
CA ALA A 100 9.36 -6.04 -4.01
C ALA A 100 9.53 -6.47 -2.55
N ALA A 101 10.76 -6.86 -2.19
CA ALA A 101 11.15 -7.17 -0.83
C ALA A 101 12.44 -6.44 -0.48
N TRP A 102 12.50 -5.84 0.71
CA TRP A 102 13.70 -5.15 1.19
C TRP A 102 13.75 -5.10 2.71
N GLU A 103 14.94 -4.90 3.24
CA GLU A 103 15.08 -4.55 4.64
C GLU A 103 14.45 -3.18 4.90
N TRP A 104 13.52 -3.16 5.82
CA TRP A 104 12.95 -1.91 6.29
C TRP A 104 12.96 -1.93 7.82
N PRO A 105 13.96 -1.32 8.43
CA PRO A 105 13.95 -1.12 9.87
C PRO A 105 12.70 -0.34 10.30
N SER A 106 12.59 0.21 11.41
CA SER A 106 11.38 0.96 11.80
C SER A 106 11.07 2.10 10.82
N TYR A 107 9.79 2.31 10.49
CA TYR A 107 9.32 3.49 9.75
C TYR A 107 9.67 4.79 10.50
N MET A 108 9.71 4.72 11.82
CA MET A 108 10.08 5.83 12.69
C MET A 108 11.38 5.53 13.42
N ASP A 109 12.09 6.60 13.80
CA ASP A 109 13.25 6.55 14.66
C ASP A 109 12.97 5.68 15.90
N PRO A 110 13.92 4.82 16.34
CA PRO A 110 13.78 4.05 17.56
C PRO A 110 13.41 4.88 18.79
N GLU A 111 13.89 6.13 18.89
CA GLU A 111 13.52 7.04 19.97
C GLU A 111 12.06 7.45 19.93
N ALA A 112 11.46 7.57 18.74
CA ALA A 112 10.06 7.90 18.58
C ALA A 112 9.12 6.85 19.20
N ARG A 113 9.56 5.58 19.32
CA ARG A 113 8.79 4.52 20.01
C ARG A 113 8.65 4.78 21.50
N VAL A 114 9.58 5.50 22.11
CA VAL A 114 9.57 5.80 23.55
C VAL A 114 9.00 7.18 23.82
N LYS A 115 9.41 8.17 23.03
CA LYS A 115 9.02 9.57 23.19
C LYS A 115 7.65 9.90 22.56
N GLY A 116 7.19 9.08 21.63
CA GLY A 116 6.07 9.40 20.76
C GLY A 116 6.48 10.31 19.60
N ILE A 117 5.49 10.74 18.84
CA ILE A 117 5.64 11.66 17.72
C ILE A 117 4.68 12.83 17.86
N SER A 118 5.01 13.95 17.22
CA SER A 118 4.11 15.09 17.12
C SER A 118 3.14 14.89 15.95
N ILE A 119 1.85 15.10 16.20
CA ILE A 119 0.82 14.96 15.16
C ILE A 119 -0.04 16.21 15.09
N ILE A 120 -0.56 16.48 13.89
CA ILE A 120 -1.58 17.50 13.69
C ILE A 120 -2.88 16.89 13.14
N LYS A 121 -3.96 17.58 13.38
CA LYS A 121 -5.20 17.36 12.62
C LYS A 121 -5.04 18.04 11.25
N SER A 122 -5.08 17.24 10.18
CA SER A 122 -5.00 17.76 8.81
C SER A 122 -6.24 18.59 8.45
N SER A 123 -6.06 19.56 7.57
CA SER A 123 -7.15 20.27 6.90
C SER A 123 -7.84 19.41 5.83
N TYR A 124 -7.13 18.39 5.33
CA TYR A 124 -7.69 17.39 4.41
C TYR A 124 -8.52 16.37 5.18
N LYS A 125 -9.58 15.87 4.55
CA LYS A 125 -10.39 14.80 5.10
C LYS A 125 -10.19 13.51 4.33
N GLN A 126 -10.32 12.37 5.04
CA GLN A 126 -10.29 11.07 4.39
C GLN A 126 -11.54 10.89 3.54
N TYR A 127 -11.38 10.18 2.45
CA TYR A 127 -12.51 9.77 1.60
C TYR A 127 -13.49 8.95 2.42
N SER A 128 -14.77 9.34 2.39
CA SER A 128 -15.82 8.68 3.16
C SER A 128 -16.54 7.59 2.39
N ASP A 129 -16.13 7.34 1.15
CA ASP A 129 -16.71 6.31 0.30
C ASP A 129 -16.25 4.92 0.75
N PRO A 130 -17.15 3.94 0.92
CA PRO A 130 -16.79 2.57 1.23
C PRO A 130 -15.82 1.91 0.23
N LEU A 131 -15.78 2.39 -1.02
CA LEU A 131 -14.81 1.93 -2.01
C LEU A 131 -13.37 2.30 -1.63
N HIS A 132 -13.17 3.43 -0.95
CA HIS A 132 -11.86 3.92 -0.56
C HIS A 132 -11.45 3.47 0.84
N SER A 133 -12.43 3.28 1.72
CA SER A 133 -12.18 2.87 3.11
C SER A 133 -11.66 1.43 3.19
N GLY A 134 -10.51 1.25 3.84
CA GLY A 134 -9.90 -0.06 4.08
C GLY A 134 -9.23 -0.70 2.87
N ASN A 135 -9.15 -0.01 1.71
CA ASN A 135 -8.50 -0.51 0.51
C ASN A 135 -7.26 0.30 0.16
N LYS A 136 -6.23 -0.40 -0.30
CA LYS A 136 -4.97 0.22 -0.72
C LYS A 136 -4.96 0.45 -2.23
N ILE A 137 -5.80 1.41 -2.69
CA ILE A 137 -5.85 1.86 -4.09
C ILE A 137 -4.80 2.96 -4.28
N ILE A 138 -3.96 2.85 -5.30
CA ILE A 138 -2.80 3.75 -5.50
C ILE A 138 -3.24 5.22 -5.58
N GLY A 139 -4.27 5.52 -6.35
CA GLY A 139 -4.72 6.89 -6.57
C GLY A 139 -5.25 7.60 -5.33
N THR A 140 -5.69 6.89 -4.30
CA THR A 140 -6.21 7.49 -3.07
C THR A 140 -5.12 8.01 -2.14
N TYR A 141 -3.88 7.54 -2.30
CA TYR A 141 -2.74 7.91 -1.44
C TYR A 141 -2.24 9.34 -1.64
N ILE A 142 -2.63 10.00 -2.71
CA ILE A 142 -2.33 11.43 -2.88
C ILE A 142 -2.91 12.25 -1.72
N ASN A 143 -4.09 11.89 -1.22
CA ASN A 143 -4.72 12.56 -0.08
C ASN A 143 -3.88 12.44 1.20
N SER A 144 -3.41 11.23 1.51
CA SER A 144 -2.52 10.99 2.66
C SER A 144 -1.19 11.74 2.50
N THR A 145 -0.61 11.73 1.29
CA THR A 145 0.61 12.50 0.99
C THR A 145 0.42 14.00 1.23
N MET A 146 -0.72 14.57 0.83
CA MET A 146 -1.02 15.99 1.06
C MET A 146 -1.15 16.29 2.56
N ALA A 147 -1.76 15.40 3.32
CA ALA A 147 -1.91 15.55 4.77
C ALA A 147 -0.56 15.51 5.50
N VAL A 148 0.30 14.56 5.16
CA VAL A 148 1.67 14.47 5.72
C VAL A 148 2.49 15.70 5.35
N ASN A 149 2.42 16.16 4.09
CA ASN A 149 3.11 17.38 3.66
C ASN A 149 2.62 18.63 4.42
N GLU A 150 1.34 18.69 4.78
CA GLU A 150 0.81 19.74 5.66
C GLU A 150 1.42 19.66 7.06
N ALA A 151 1.54 18.45 7.63
CA ALA A 151 2.16 18.23 8.93
C ALA A 151 3.61 18.69 8.94
N ILE A 152 4.41 18.23 7.97
CA ILE A 152 5.83 18.60 7.82
C ILE A 152 6.00 20.13 7.73
N LYS A 153 5.19 20.81 6.93
CA LYS A 153 5.22 22.29 6.82
C LYS A 153 4.90 23.01 8.13
N LYS A 154 4.14 22.36 9.02
CA LYS A 154 3.80 22.87 10.34
C LYS A 154 4.75 22.39 11.45
N GLY A 155 5.81 21.66 11.10
CA GLY A 155 6.81 21.15 12.04
C GLY A 155 6.37 19.94 12.86
N ALA A 156 5.39 19.20 12.38
CA ALA A 156 4.92 17.95 12.98
C ALA A 156 5.39 16.74 12.17
N ASP A 157 5.43 15.58 12.83
CA ASP A 157 5.94 14.34 12.25
C ASP A 157 4.89 13.64 11.39
N GLU A 158 3.60 13.74 11.74
CA GLU A 158 2.51 13.01 11.08
C GLU A 158 1.17 13.78 11.17
N ALA A 159 0.19 13.35 10.39
CA ALA A 159 -1.13 13.94 10.33
C ALA A 159 -2.25 12.93 10.62
N ILE A 160 -3.26 13.35 11.38
CA ILE A 160 -4.52 12.63 11.52
C ILE A 160 -5.54 13.21 10.54
N LEU A 161 -6.17 12.34 9.75
CA LEU A 161 -7.29 12.69 8.89
C LEU A 161 -8.61 12.32 9.55
N LEU A 162 -9.57 13.21 9.42
CA LEU A 162 -10.94 12.98 9.87
C LEU A 162 -11.82 12.58 8.69
N ASP A 163 -12.85 11.79 8.96
CA ASP A 163 -13.92 11.51 8.01
C ASP A 163 -14.86 12.71 7.82
N LYS A 164 -15.91 12.55 7.01
CA LYS A 164 -16.93 13.60 6.76
C LYS A 164 -17.67 14.01 8.04
N ASN A 165 -17.77 13.14 9.04
CA ASN A 165 -18.46 13.36 10.30
C ASN A 165 -17.53 13.89 11.41
N ASN A 166 -16.26 14.15 11.10
CA ASN A 166 -15.19 14.57 11.99
C ASN A 166 -14.72 13.49 13.00
N TYR A 167 -14.93 12.23 12.71
CA TYR A 167 -14.29 11.15 13.45
C TYR A 167 -12.89 10.88 12.91
N VAL A 168 -11.97 10.45 13.78
CA VAL A 168 -10.63 10.00 13.36
C VAL A 168 -10.78 8.80 12.42
N SER A 169 -10.16 8.86 11.27
CA SER A 169 -10.31 7.86 10.20
C SER A 169 -9.00 7.28 9.72
N GLU A 170 -7.94 8.06 9.67
CA GLU A 170 -6.62 7.66 9.15
C GLU A 170 -5.53 8.46 9.85
N GLY A 171 -4.30 7.89 9.90
CA GLY A 171 -3.11 8.53 10.47
C GLY A 171 -1.83 7.85 10.10
#